data_a4330a8bb12db20f49c7b72b2a2f3796
#
_entry.id   a4330a8bb12db20f49c7b72b2a2f3796
#
_cell.length_a   1.000
_cell.length_b   1.000
_cell.length_c   1.000
_cell.angle_alpha   90.00
_cell.angle_beta   90.00
_cell.angle_gamma   90.00
#
_symmetry.space_group_name_H-M   'P 1'
#
loop_
_entity.id
_entity.type
_entity.pdbx_description
1 polymer ?
#
loop_
_entity_poly.entity_id
_entity_poly.type
_entity_poly.pdbx_seq_one_letter_code
_entity_poly.pdbx_strand_id
1 'polypeptide(L)'
;MENIKFTSKGITCSAWYIPTTSNKYKSSRGNPCIIMGNGFGGTKDTGLLHFAEPFSKAGFDTFIFDYRSFGDSGGFPRQNVSYKNQREDYHAAIEAVRSLPNVDRNRIALWGTSYSGGHVMVVAAQDKKISAVVSMNPATDGLAALTQICRYGGLKQLTVAVGHGLKDLAYSMFSKKPHLIPIVGQPGTAAMISTPGAEAGYKSMAGPTWRNEVCARTALEVARNRPITFANQILCPLLVQVGSNDQVAPPDAARKSADLASGQVELLEYPIDHFDFYSGSWQEKLLNDQINFLEKTLTPKQA
;
A
#
# COMPACT_ATOMS: atom_id res chain seq x y z
N MET A 1 -0.31 -17.24 -13.31
CA MET A 1 0.41 -16.55 -12.19
C MET A 1 1.78 -17.17 -12.07
N GLU A 2 2.82 -16.35 -12.06
CA GLU A 2 4.23 -16.73 -12.03
C GLU A 2 4.88 -16.19 -10.75
N ASN A 3 5.73 -17.00 -10.10
CA ASN A 3 6.50 -16.53 -8.95
C ASN A 3 7.78 -15.83 -9.46
N ILE A 4 7.94 -14.57 -9.10
CA ILE A 4 9.10 -13.75 -9.43
C ILE A 4 9.89 -13.43 -8.17
N LYS A 5 11.21 -13.43 -8.28
CA LYS A 5 12.11 -12.90 -7.23
C LYS A 5 12.83 -11.69 -7.77
N PHE A 6 12.94 -10.65 -6.95
CA PHE A 6 13.70 -9.45 -7.26
C PHE A 6 14.53 -9.01 -6.05
N THR A 7 15.50 -8.16 -6.26
CA THR A 7 16.39 -7.72 -5.18
C THR A 7 16.11 -6.28 -4.80
N SER A 8 15.87 -6.03 -3.51
CA SER A 8 15.79 -4.70 -2.92
C SER A 8 16.86 -4.55 -1.85
N LYS A 9 17.83 -3.63 -2.06
CA LYS A 9 18.95 -3.38 -1.13
C LYS A 9 19.66 -4.65 -0.65
N GLY A 10 19.93 -5.57 -1.58
CA GLY A 10 20.60 -6.84 -1.29
C GLY A 10 19.70 -7.93 -0.67
N ILE A 11 18.43 -7.64 -0.45
CA ILE A 11 17.45 -8.60 0.09
C ILE A 11 16.58 -9.14 -1.04
N THR A 12 16.41 -10.46 -1.10
CA THR A 12 15.48 -11.10 -2.05
C THR A 12 14.05 -10.86 -1.62
N CYS A 13 13.27 -10.24 -2.49
CA CYS A 13 11.83 -10.05 -2.34
C CYS A 13 11.08 -11.01 -3.26
N SER A 14 9.88 -11.43 -2.83
CA SER A 14 8.98 -12.34 -3.54
C SER A 14 7.82 -11.57 -4.15
N ALA A 15 7.45 -11.91 -5.38
CA ALA A 15 6.30 -11.34 -6.06
C ALA A 15 5.54 -12.40 -6.86
N TRP A 16 4.28 -12.09 -7.15
CA TRP A 16 3.46 -12.76 -8.15
C TRP A 16 3.32 -11.85 -9.37
N TYR A 17 3.64 -12.39 -10.53
CA TYR A 17 3.33 -11.75 -11.80
C TYR A 17 2.16 -12.47 -12.44
N ILE A 18 1.12 -11.74 -12.78
CA ILE A 18 -0.09 -12.25 -13.41
C ILE A 18 -0.19 -11.56 -14.78
N PRO A 19 0.30 -12.20 -15.88
CA PRO A 19 0.16 -11.64 -17.19
C PRO A 19 -1.32 -11.61 -17.60
N THR A 20 -1.72 -10.56 -18.29
CA THR A 20 -3.04 -10.51 -18.92
C THR A 20 -3.14 -11.51 -20.07
N THR A 21 -4.31 -12.09 -20.24
CA THR A 21 -4.65 -12.91 -21.41
C THR A 21 -5.29 -12.09 -22.54
N SER A 22 -5.57 -10.81 -22.28
CA SER A 22 -6.20 -9.89 -23.23
C SER A 22 -5.15 -9.09 -24.01
N ASN A 23 -5.39 -8.90 -25.30
CA ASN A 23 -4.57 -8.02 -26.14
C ASN A 23 -5.14 -6.58 -26.21
N LYS A 24 -6.15 -6.24 -25.40
CA LYS A 24 -6.89 -4.96 -25.47
C LYS A 24 -5.98 -3.73 -25.43
N TYR A 25 -4.96 -3.74 -24.60
CA TYR A 25 -4.01 -2.61 -24.42
C TYR A 25 -2.59 -2.95 -24.85
N LYS A 26 -2.39 -4.10 -25.51
CA LYS A 26 -1.06 -4.51 -25.98
C LYS A 26 -0.55 -3.54 -27.06
N SER A 27 0.69 -3.14 -26.94
CA SER A 27 1.41 -2.38 -27.97
C SER A 27 2.60 -3.18 -28.50
N SER A 28 3.31 -2.64 -29.49
CA SER A 28 4.57 -3.21 -29.96
C SER A 28 5.65 -3.28 -28.87
N ARG A 29 5.49 -2.52 -27.76
CA ARG A 29 6.41 -2.50 -26.61
C ARG A 29 5.99 -3.42 -25.48
N GLY A 30 4.83 -4.06 -25.56
CA GLY A 30 4.28 -4.94 -24.53
C GLY A 30 2.99 -4.44 -23.90
N ASN A 31 2.61 -5.06 -22.79
CA ASN A 31 1.41 -4.75 -22.01
C ASN A 31 1.66 -3.64 -20.97
N PRO A 32 0.66 -2.84 -20.60
CA PRO A 32 0.73 -2.02 -19.41
C PRO A 32 0.74 -2.90 -18.15
N CYS A 33 1.47 -2.48 -17.11
CA CYS A 33 1.58 -3.25 -15.87
C CYS A 33 1.25 -2.41 -14.64
N ILE A 34 0.52 -3.02 -13.69
CA ILE A 34 0.15 -2.44 -12.41
C ILE A 34 0.99 -3.09 -11.32
N ILE A 35 1.82 -2.31 -10.61
CA ILE A 35 2.61 -2.77 -9.48
C ILE A 35 1.84 -2.51 -8.19
N MET A 36 1.63 -3.57 -7.41
CA MET A 36 0.73 -3.56 -6.26
C MET A 36 1.46 -3.95 -4.97
N GLY A 37 1.32 -3.12 -3.94
CA GLY A 37 1.80 -3.42 -2.59
C GLY A 37 0.70 -3.26 -1.55
N ASN A 38 0.74 -4.10 -0.52
CA ASN A 38 -0.26 -4.10 0.52
C ASN A 38 -0.06 -2.96 1.54
N GLY A 39 -1.09 -2.71 2.35
CA GLY A 39 -1.08 -1.75 3.44
C GLY A 39 -0.20 -2.16 4.62
N PHE A 40 -0.48 -1.60 5.79
CA PHE A 40 0.33 -1.78 7.00
C PHE A 40 0.42 -3.25 7.44
N GLY A 41 1.59 -3.85 7.33
CA GLY A 41 1.85 -5.22 7.76
C GLY A 41 1.20 -6.31 6.91
N GLY A 42 0.60 -5.97 5.78
CA GLY A 42 0.01 -6.93 4.85
C GLY A 42 1.05 -7.62 3.97
N THR A 43 0.70 -8.81 3.52
CA THR A 43 1.47 -9.65 2.59
C THR A 43 0.77 -9.69 1.22
N LYS A 44 1.47 -10.16 0.17
CA LYS A 44 0.89 -10.24 -1.19
C LYS A 44 -0.37 -11.10 -1.27
N ASP A 45 -0.52 -12.07 -0.36
CA ASP A 45 -1.68 -12.94 -0.25
C ASP A 45 -2.80 -12.40 0.65
N THR A 46 -2.64 -11.19 1.20
CA THR A 46 -3.67 -10.54 2.04
C THR A 46 -4.60 -9.69 1.15
N GLY A 47 -5.63 -10.31 0.58
CA GLY A 47 -6.73 -9.65 -0.15
C GLY A 47 -6.37 -9.06 -1.52
N LEU A 48 -5.10 -8.99 -1.95
CA LEU A 48 -4.72 -8.30 -3.19
C LEU A 48 -5.15 -9.01 -4.46
N LEU A 49 -5.30 -10.32 -4.45
CA LEU A 49 -5.75 -11.08 -5.62
C LEU A 49 -7.15 -10.67 -6.10
N HIS A 50 -8.01 -10.24 -5.18
CA HIS A 50 -9.36 -9.74 -5.51
C HIS A 50 -9.35 -8.46 -6.38
N PHE A 51 -8.23 -7.74 -6.42
CA PHE A 51 -8.01 -6.60 -7.31
C PHE A 51 -7.17 -6.99 -8.53
N ALA A 52 -6.11 -7.75 -8.33
CA ALA A 52 -5.14 -8.08 -9.37
C ALA A 52 -5.73 -8.95 -10.49
N GLU A 53 -6.54 -9.96 -10.14
CA GLU A 53 -7.17 -10.83 -11.16
C GLU A 53 -8.14 -10.08 -12.06
N PRO A 54 -9.06 -9.22 -11.54
CA PRO A 54 -9.87 -8.35 -12.37
C PRO A 54 -9.06 -7.39 -13.25
N PHE A 55 -7.98 -6.80 -12.74
CA PHE A 55 -7.08 -5.99 -13.59
C PHE A 55 -6.48 -6.80 -14.72
N SER A 56 -6.04 -8.03 -14.42
CA SER A 56 -5.51 -8.92 -15.45
C SER A 56 -6.57 -9.26 -16.51
N LYS A 57 -7.81 -9.54 -16.12
CA LYS A 57 -8.94 -9.76 -17.02
C LYS A 57 -9.28 -8.52 -17.86
N ALA A 58 -9.13 -7.33 -17.28
CA ALA A 58 -9.38 -6.06 -17.96
C ALA A 58 -8.32 -5.73 -19.04
N GLY A 59 -7.14 -6.33 -18.99
CA GLY A 59 -6.09 -6.15 -20.01
C GLY A 59 -4.78 -5.57 -19.48
N PHE A 60 -4.56 -5.59 -18.19
CA PHE A 60 -3.33 -5.12 -17.54
C PHE A 60 -2.54 -6.29 -16.95
N ASP A 61 -1.24 -6.34 -17.16
CA ASP A 61 -0.40 -7.19 -16.35
C ASP A 61 -0.38 -6.70 -14.90
N THR A 62 -0.30 -7.59 -13.92
CA THR A 62 -0.20 -7.20 -12.52
C THR A 62 1.03 -7.83 -11.86
N PHE A 63 1.67 -7.05 -10.99
CA PHE A 63 2.84 -7.44 -10.22
C PHE A 63 2.60 -7.14 -8.75
N ILE A 64 2.36 -8.18 -7.95
CA ILE A 64 2.04 -8.08 -6.52
C ILE A 64 3.25 -8.57 -5.74
N PHE A 65 3.76 -7.79 -4.78
CA PHE A 65 4.97 -8.17 -4.06
C PHE A 65 4.82 -8.11 -2.55
N ASP A 66 5.63 -8.92 -1.87
CA ASP A 66 5.88 -8.80 -0.43
C ASP A 66 7.02 -7.82 -0.19
N TYR A 67 6.81 -6.87 0.72
CA TYR A 67 7.89 -6.05 1.23
C TYR A 67 8.95 -6.90 1.89
N ARG A 68 10.21 -6.44 1.91
CA ARG A 68 11.26 -7.07 2.73
C ARG A 68 10.78 -7.24 4.16
N SER A 69 11.16 -8.34 4.81
CA SER A 69 10.76 -8.74 6.16
C SER A 69 9.34 -9.29 6.31
N PHE A 70 8.55 -9.35 5.23
CA PHE A 70 7.16 -9.87 5.23
C PHE A 70 6.99 -11.04 4.28
N GLY A 71 5.93 -11.84 4.51
CA GLY A 71 5.53 -12.95 3.64
C GLY A 71 6.70 -13.85 3.26
N ASP A 72 6.82 -14.12 1.97
CA ASP A 72 7.91 -14.93 1.38
C ASP A 72 9.18 -14.14 1.06
N SER A 73 9.19 -12.82 1.27
CA SER A 73 10.37 -11.99 1.12
C SER A 73 11.36 -12.20 2.25
N GLY A 74 12.66 -12.11 1.95
CA GLY A 74 13.73 -12.12 2.93
C GLY A 74 13.76 -10.86 3.81
N GLY A 75 14.78 -10.77 4.65
CA GLY A 75 15.05 -9.61 5.50
C GLY A 75 14.80 -9.86 6.98
N PHE A 76 15.63 -9.23 7.80
CA PHE A 76 15.59 -9.27 9.27
C PHE A 76 15.72 -7.87 9.84
N PRO A 77 15.10 -7.61 11.03
CA PRO A 77 14.17 -8.51 11.71
C PRO A 77 12.91 -8.75 10.89
N ARG A 78 12.28 -9.93 11.04
CA ARG A 78 10.96 -10.19 10.43
C ARG A 78 9.91 -9.26 11.01
N GLN A 79 8.83 -9.01 10.24
CA GLN A 79 7.70 -8.19 10.65
C GLN A 79 8.07 -6.72 10.96
N ASN A 80 9.08 -6.19 10.28
CA ASN A 80 9.52 -4.81 10.48
C ASN A 80 8.94 -3.87 9.42
N VAL A 81 7.90 -3.15 9.77
CA VAL A 81 7.36 -2.08 8.92
C VAL A 81 8.26 -0.86 9.05
N SER A 82 8.85 -0.44 7.95
CA SER A 82 9.53 0.85 7.82
C SER A 82 9.10 1.50 6.52
N TYR A 83 8.53 2.71 6.60
CA TYR A 83 8.05 3.41 5.41
C TYR A 83 9.16 3.70 4.39
N LYS A 84 10.39 3.91 4.86
CA LYS A 84 11.56 4.12 3.98
C LYS A 84 11.87 2.85 3.19
N ASN A 85 11.99 1.73 3.90
CA ASN A 85 12.30 0.45 3.29
C ASN A 85 11.21 0.03 2.29
N GLN A 86 9.93 0.21 2.64
CA GLN A 86 8.82 -0.16 1.77
C GLN A 86 8.77 0.68 0.49
N ARG A 87 9.14 1.96 0.53
CA ARG A 87 9.28 2.79 -0.67
C ARG A 87 10.47 2.36 -1.54
N GLU A 88 11.59 1.98 -0.91
CA GLU A 88 12.73 1.39 -1.65
C GLU A 88 12.34 0.07 -2.33
N ASP A 89 11.50 -0.74 -1.67
CA ASP A 89 11.00 -2.00 -2.25
C ASP A 89 10.10 -1.74 -3.46
N TYR A 90 9.28 -0.68 -3.44
CA TYR A 90 8.54 -0.25 -4.62
C TYR A 90 9.47 0.15 -5.77
N HIS A 91 10.51 0.94 -5.51
CA HIS A 91 11.48 1.31 -6.56
C HIS A 91 12.17 0.06 -7.13
N ALA A 92 12.54 -0.90 -6.30
CA ALA A 92 13.11 -2.16 -6.75
C ALA A 92 12.11 -3.00 -7.58
N ALA A 93 10.84 -3.04 -7.18
CA ALA A 93 9.76 -3.69 -7.93
C ALA A 93 9.54 -3.03 -9.31
N ILE A 94 9.60 -1.69 -9.37
CA ILE A 94 9.50 -0.93 -10.63
C ILE A 94 10.64 -1.34 -11.59
N GLU A 95 11.88 -1.42 -11.12
CA GLU A 95 13.02 -1.82 -11.96
C GLU A 95 12.89 -3.29 -12.41
N ALA A 96 12.42 -4.17 -11.52
CA ALA A 96 12.16 -5.57 -11.88
C ALA A 96 11.09 -5.66 -12.99
N VAL A 97 9.97 -4.94 -12.87
CA VAL A 97 8.90 -4.92 -13.86
C VAL A 97 9.36 -4.31 -15.19
N ARG A 98 10.17 -3.24 -15.16
CA ARG A 98 10.77 -2.64 -16.37
C ARG A 98 11.67 -3.59 -17.13
N SER A 99 12.18 -4.63 -16.46
CA SER A 99 13.05 -5.66 -17.06
C SER A 99 12.27 -6.84 -17.64
N LEU A 100 10.97 -6.95 -17.39
CA LEU A 100 10.15 -8.02 -17.95
C LEU A 100 9.94 -7.84 -19.46
N PRO A 101 10.11 -8.89 -20.26
CA PRO A 101 10.16 -8.78 -21.73
C PRO A 101 8.83 -8.36 -22.37
N ASN A 102 7.70 -8.69 -21.73
CA ASN A 102 6.36 -8.44 -22.27
C ASN A 102 5.69 -7.18 -21.70
N VAL A 103 6.39 -6.42 -20.87
CA VAL A 103 5.84 -5.21 -20.22
C VAL A 103 6.31 -3.96 -20.97
N ASP A 104 5.38 -3.06 -21.27
CA ASP A 104 5.71 -1.72 -21.75
C ASP A 104 6.21 -0.86 -20.59
N ARG A 105 7.53 -0.69 -20.49
CA ARG A 105 8.21 0.08 -19.45
C ARG A 105 7.76 1.53 -19.31
N ASN A 106 7.05 2.06 -20.32
CA ASN A 106 6.51 3.42 -20.32
C ASN A 106 5.04 3.48 -19.88
N ARG A 107 4.40 2.34 -19.59
CA ARG A 107 3.01 2.24 -19.15
C ARG A 107 2.91 1.44 -17.87
N ILE A 108 3.57 1.94 -16.82
CA ILE A 108 3.56 1.36 -15.48
C ILE A 108 2.69 2.21 -14.58
N ALA A 109 1.70 1.62 -13.95
CA ALA A 109 0.93 2.23 -12.88
C ALA A 109 1.34 1.66 -11.52
N LEU A 110 1.22 2.49 -10.48
CA LEU A 110 1.35 2.06 -9.10
C LEU A 110 -0.02 1.96 -8.46
N TRP A 111 -0.23 0.91 -7.71
CA TRP A 111 -1.41 0.69 -6.90
C TRP A 111 -1.02 0.45 -5.45
N GLY A 112 -1.65 1.15 -4.54
CA GLY A 112 -1.42 0.98 -3.12
C GLY A 112 -2.68 1.23 -2.32
N THR A 113 -2.82 0.53 -1.20
CA THR A 113 -3.93 0.67 -0.28
C THR A 113 -3.46 1.06 1.11
N SER A 114 -4.23 1.89 1.82
CA SER A 114 -3.94 2.26 3.20
C SER A 114 -2.53 2.87 3.34
N TYR A 115 -1.65 2.25 4.11
CA TYR A 115 -0.25 2.69 4.29
C TYR A 115 0.51 2.73 2.97
N SER A 116 0.30 1.74 2.11
CA SER A 116 0.87 1.67 0.77
C SER A 116 0.23 2.70 -0.18
N GLY A 117 -1.02 3.09 0.03
CA GLY A 117 -1.64 4.21 -0.69
C GLY A 117 -0.83 5.50 -0.55
N GLY A 118 -0.31 5.76 0.66
CA GLY A 118 0.65 6.85 0.87
C GLY A 118 2.01 6.61 0.21
N HIS A 119 2.50 5.36 0.18
CA HIS A 119 3.80 5.06 -0.45
C HIS A 119 3.80 5.31 -1.94
N VAL A 120 2.77 4.85 -2.67
CA VAL A 120 2.69 5.03 -4.13
C VAL A 120 2.67 6.50 -4.53
N MET A 121 2.10 7.38 -3.71
CA MET A 121 2.16 8.82 -3.92
C MET A 121 3.60 9.36 -3.85
N VAL A 122 4.37 8.93 -2.84
CA VAL A 122 5.77 9.36 -2.70
C VAL A 122 6.64 8.78 -3.80
N VAL A 123 6.47 7.50 -4.13
CA VAL A 123 7.24 6.82 -5.18
C VAL A 123 6.99 7.48 -6.54
N ALA A 124 5.74 7.81 -6.87
CA ALA A 124 5.41 8.53 -8.11
C ALA A 124 5.94 9.97 -8.12
N ALA A 125 6.00 10.64 -6.96
CA ALA A 125 6.64 11.94 -6.83
C ALA A 125 8.16 11.87 -7.13
N GLN A 126 8.80 10.73 -6.86
CA GLN A 126 10.24 10.50 -7.08
C GLN A 126 10.54 9.93 -8.47
N ASP A 127 9.73 8.99 -8.96
CA ASP A 127 9.89 8.37 -10.29
C ASP A 127 8.93 9.00 -11.31
N LYS A 128 9.41 9.99 -12.04
CA LYS A 128 8.62 10.75 -13.02
C LYS A 128 8.21 9.96 -14.28
N LYS A 129 8.61 8.67 -14.38
CA LYS A 129 8.23 7.78 -15.48
C LYS A 129 7.03 6.90 -15.13
N ILE A 130 6.44 7.07 -13.94
CA ILE A 130 5.18 6.41 -13.58
C ILE A 130 4.05 7.05 -14.37
N SER A 131 3.21 6.21 -14.99
CA SER A 131 2.15 6.64 -15.89
C SER A 131 0.85 6.97 -15.19
N ALA A 132 0.56 6.33 -14.05
CA ALA A 132 -0.63 6.56 -13.24
C ALA A 132 -0.46 6.02 -11.82
N VAL A 133 -1.25 6.54 -10.89
CA VAL A 133 -1.30 6.07 -9.50
C VAL A 133 -2.75 5.81 -9.09
N VAL A 134 -3.00 4.67 -8.49
CA VAL A 134 -4.21 4.36 -7.74
C VAL A 134 -3.86 4.31 -6.25
N SER A 135 -4.40 5.22 -5.48
CA SER A 135 -4.19 5.39 -4.05
C SER A 135 -5.51 5.15 -3.32
N MET A 136 -5.74 3.91 -2.89
CA MET A 136 -6.98 3.46 -2.25
C MET A 136 -6.91 3.67 -0.74
N ASN A 137 -7.92 4.31 -0.13
CA ASN A 137 -8.04 4.63 1.32
C ASN A 137 -6.69 5.01 1.99
N PRO A 138 -5.95 6.00 1.46
CA PRO A 138 -4.54 6.16 1.77
C PRO A 138 -4.27 6.80 3.14
N ALA A 139 -3.26 6.29 3.83
CA ALA A 139 -2.64 6.93 4.98
C ALA A 139 -1.58 7.94 4.49
N THR A 140 -1.97 9.21 4.35
CA THR A 140 -1.11 10.24 3.73
C THR A 140 -0.39 11.16 4.72
N ASP A 141 -0.81 11.22 5.99
CA ASP A 141 -0.16 12.05 7.00
C ASP A 141 -0.08 11.38 8.38
N GLY A 142 1.14 11.04 8.80
CA GLY A 142 1.38 10.43 10.10
C GLY A 142 0.99 11.30 11.29
N LEU A 143 1.00 12.63 11.18
CA LEU A 143 0.53 13.51 12.25
C LEU A 143 -0.99 13.44 12.38
N ALA A 144 -1.72 13.42 11.27
CA ALA A 144 -3.15 13.19 11.28
C ALA A 144 -3.51 11.79 11.84
N ALA A 145 -2.72 10.77 11.51
CA ALA A 145 -2.88 9.42 12.06
C ALA A 145 -2.70 9.40 13.60
N LEU A 146 -1.73 10.13 14.16
CA LEU A 146 -1.60 10.26 15.62
C LEU A 146 -2.84 10.90 16.24
N THR A 147 -3.39 11.94 15.61
CA THR A 147 -4.63 12.58 16.10
C THR A 147 -5.79 11.57 16.10
N GLN A 148 -5.90 10.73 15.07
CA GLN A 148 -6.90 9.67 14.98
C GLN A 148 -6.72 8.62 16.08
N ILE A 149 -5.48 8.17 16.31
CA ILE A 149 -5.15 7.24 17.42
C ILE A 149 -5.56 7.85 18.77
N CYS A 150 -5.27 9.13 19.00
CA CYS A 150 -5.69 9.81 20.23
C CYS A 150 -7.21 9.93 20.35
N ARG A 151 -7.92 10.14 19.23
CA ARG A 151 -9.39 10.25 19.20
C ARG A 151 -10.09 8.96 19.61
N TYR A 152 -9.62 7.81 19.13
CA TYR A 152 -10.26 6.51 19.39
C TYR A 152 -9.67 5.77 20.58
N GLY A 153 -8.37 5.88 20.82
CA GLY A 153 -7.66 5.15 21.89
C GLY A 153 -7.20 6.02 23.07
N GLY A 154 -7.32 7.35 22.95
CA GLY A 154 -6.83 8.29 23.95
C GLY A 154 -5.31 8.38 24.02
N LEU A 155 -4.81 9.31 24.84
CA LEU A 155 -3.37 9.48 25.10
C LEU A 155 -2.72 8.22 25.69
N LYS A 156 -3.48 7.42 26.45
CA LYS A 156 -3.01 6.16 27.01
C LYS A 156 -2.54 5.19 25.92
N GLN A 157 -3.28 5.05 24.84
CA GLN A 157 -2.89 4.16 23.76
C GLN A 157 -1.61 4.62 23.06
N LEU A 158 -1.47 5.94 22.84
CA LEU A 158 -0.26 6.51 22.27
C LEU A 158 0.95 6.27 23.17
N THR A 159 0.83 6.50 24.48
CA THR A 159 1.94 6.26 25.43
C THR A 159 2.32 4.79 25.52
N VAL A 160 1.34 3.87 25.48
CA VAL A 160 1.59 2.42 25.44
C VAL A 160 2.33 2.04 24.15
N ALA A 161 1.88 2.52 22.98
CA ALA A 161 2.55 2.25 21.71
C ALA A 161 3.99 2.77 21.69
N VAL A 162 4.23 3.99 22.20
CA VAL A 162 5.58 4.57 22.32
C VAL A 162 6.43 3.73 23.28
N GLY A 163 5.91 3.32 24.43
CA GLY A 163 6.61 2.47 25.40
C GLY A 163 7.05 1.13 24.80
N HIS A 164 6.17 0.46 24.06
CA HIS A 164 6.52 -0.75 23.31
C HIS A 164 7.57 -0.47 22.23
N GLY A 165 7.44 0.63 21.50
CA GLY A 165 8.42 1.05 20.49
C GLY A 165 9.82 1.29 21.06
N LEU A 166 9.92 1.99 22.18
CA LEU A 166 11.20 2.24 22.88
C LEU A 166 11.82 0.93 23.40
N LYS A 167 10.99 0.03 23.95
CA LYS A 167 11.44 -1.31 24.38
C LYS A 167 12.03 -2.10 23.21
N ASP A 168 11.37 -2.11 22.04
CA ASP A 168 11.86 -2.81 20.86
C ASP A 168 13.16 -2.16 20.33
N LEU A 169 13.23 -0.83 20.34
CA LEU A 169 14.45 -0.12 19.96
C LEU A 169 15.61 -0.48 20.89
N ALA A 170 15.41 -0.51 22.20
CA ALA A 170 16.41 -0.96 23.16
C ALA A 170 16.86 -2.41 22.92
N TYR A 171 15.90 -3.31 22.61
CA TYR A 171 16.23 -4.69 22.29
C TYR A 171 17.14 -4.78 21.05
N SER A 172 16.93 -3.96 20.04
CA SER A 172 17.78 -3.94 18.84
C SER A 172 19.21 -3.51 19.14
N MET A 173 19.43 -2.62 20.10
CA MET A 173 20.78 -2.19 20.51
C MET A 173 21.59 -3.30 21.18
N PHE A 174 20.90 -4.28 21.79
CA PHE A 174 21.53 -5.42 22.47
C PHE A 174 21.42 -6.71 21.65
N SER A 175 21.18 -6.62 20.35
CA SER A 175 21.02 -7.77 19.43
C SER A 175 20.01 -8.82 19.91
N LYS A 176 19.01 -8.41 20.69
CA LYS A 176 17.91 -9.27 21.13
C LYS A 176 16.87 -9.45 20.03
N LYS A 177 16.06 -10.51 20.16
CA LYS A 177 14.89 -10.69 19.30
C LYS A 177 13.99 -9.46 19.37
N PRO A 178 13.36 -9.04 18.24
CA PRO A 178 12.47 -7.87 18.24
C PRO A 178 11.32 -8.08 19.22
N HIS A 179 10.90 -6.98 19.85
CA HIS A 179 9.67 -6.95 20.63
C HIS A 179 8.50 -6.70 19.68
N LEU A 180 7.66 -7.72 19.51
CA LEU A 180 6.51 -7.69 18.61
C LEU A 180 5.24 -7.27 19.35
N ILE A 181 4.36 -6.57 18.65
CA ILE A 181 2.99 -6.24 19.07
C ILE A 181 2.03 -6.61 17.94
N PRO A 182 0.73 -6.80 18.23
CA PRO A 182 -0.23 -7.09 17.17
C PRO A 182 -0.34 -5.95 16.15
N ILE A 183 -0.56 -6.30 14.88
CA ILE A 183 -0.95 -5.34 13.83
C ILE A 183 -2.34 -4.81 14.13
N VAL A 184 -3.31 -5.73 14.33
CA VAL A 184 -4.71 -5.40 14.63
C VAL A 184 -5.16 -6.06 15.92
N GLY A 185 -6.05 -5.40 16.65
CA GLY A 185 -6.63 -5.89 17.89
C GLY A 185 -7.87 -5.11 18.30
N GLN A 186 -8.50 -5.56 19.37
CA GLN A 186 -9.66 -4.88 19.94
C GLN A 186 -9.29 -3.48 20.48
N PRO A 187 -10.24 -2.53 20.52
CA PRO A 187 -10.03 -1.23 21.16
C PRO A 187 -9.42 -1.34 22.56
N GLY A 188 -8.41 -0.53 22.84
CA GLY A 188 -7.70 -0.52 24.13
C GLY A 188 -6.56 -1.53 24.26
N THR A 189 -6.30 -2.38 23.25
CA THR A 189 -5.14 -3.26 23.23
C THR A 189 -3.87 -2.54 22.74
N ALA A 190 -2.71 -3.18 22.88
CA ALA A 190 -1.44 -2.64 22.39
C ALA A 190 -1.24 -2.83 20.86
N ALA A 191 -2.29 -3.14 20.10
CA ALA A 191 -2.21 -3.26 18.66
C ALA A 191 -1.97 -1.92 17.98
N MET A 192 -1.31 -1.95 16.82
CA MET A 192 -1.06 -0.74 16.02
C MET A 192 -2.36 -0.13 15.47
N ILE A 193 -3.30 -0.97 15.09
CA ILE A 193 -4.63 -0.61 14.60
C ILE A 193 -5.65 -1.25 15.54
N SER A 194 -6.37 -0.44 16.29
CA SER A 194 -7.32 -0.92 17.31
C SER A 194 -8.63 -0.12 17.31
N THR A 195 -9.03 0.35 16.12
CA THR A 195 -10.36 0.94 15.91
C THR A 195 -11.44 -0.14 15.93
N PRO A 196 -12.71 0.20 16.26
CA PRO A 196 -13.80 -0.76 16.22
C PRO A 196 -13.89 -1.47 14.87
N GLY A 197 -14.07 -2.79 14.88
CA GLY A 197 -14.17 -3.60 13.65
C GLY A 197 -12.85 -3.92 12.93
N ALA A 198 -11.75 -3.22 13.21
CA ALA A 198 -10.48 -3.37 12.50
C ALA A 198 -9.91 -4.79 12.56
N GLU A 199 -9.98 -5.45 13.71
CA GLU A 199 -9.45 -6.81 13.85
C GLU A 199 -10.21 -7.80 12.98
N ALA A 200 -11.53 -7.76 12.98
CA ALA A 200 -12.36 -8.64 12.17
C ALA A 200 -12.16 -8.34 10.68
N GLY A 201 -12.18 -7.06 10.28
CA GLY A 201 -12.00 -6.63 8.91
C GLY A 201 -10.64 -7.06 8.34
N TYR A 202 -9.55 -6.86 9.10
CA TYR A 202 -8.22 -7.28 8.63
C TYR A 202 -8.08 -8.80 8.52
N LYS A 203 -8.56 -9.53 9.56
CA LYS A 203 -8.48 -11.00 9.59
C LYS A 203 -9.32 -11.65 8.48
N SER A 204 -10.41 -11.04 8.02
CA SER A 204 -11.24 -11.58 6.95
C SER A 204 -10.52 -11.68 5.59
N MET A 205 -9.49 -10.85 5.37
CA MET A 205 -8.69 -10.85 4.13
C MET A 205 -7.30 -11.46 4.32
N ALA A 206 -6.95 -11.93 5.52
CA ALA A 206 -5.63 -12.46 5.84
C ALA A 206 -5.29 -13.70 5.01
N GLY A 207 -4.14 -13.69 4.35
CA GLY A 207 -3.61 -14.84 3.62
C GLY A 207 -2.75 -15.75 4.49
N PRO A 208 -2.34 -16.92 3.95
CA PRO A 208 -1.57 -17.94 4.69
C PRO A 208 -0.23 -17.44 5.24
N THR A 209 0.42 -16.46 4.58
CA THR A 209 1.73 -15.95 5.02
C THR A 209 1.62 -14.78 5.99
N TRP A 210 0.43 -14.22 6.18
CA TRP A 210 0.21 -13.10 7.06
C TRP A 210 0.30 -13.49 8.54
N ARG A 211 0.87 -12.61 9.35
CA ARG A 211 0.96 -12.75 10.80
C ARG A 211 0.46 -11.49 11.48
N ASN A 212 -0.37 -11.65 12.49
CA ASN A 212 -0.84 -10.51 13.30
C ASN A 212 0.25 -10.04 14.28
N GLU A 213 1.41 -9.66 13.77
CA GLU A 213 2.52 -9.18 14.57
C GLU A 213 3.38 -8.20 13.77
N VAL A 214 3.95 -7.21 14.45
CA VAL A 214 4.86 -6.21 13.88
C VAL A 214 5.89 -5.77 14.93
N CYS A 215 7.10 -5.43 14.50
CA CYS A 215 8.12 -4.83 15.35
C CYS A 215 7.58 -3.53 15.97
N ALA A 216 7.55 -3.46 17.30
CA ALA A 216 6.91 -2.34 18.00
C ALA A 216 7.59 -0.99 17.73
N ARG A 217 8.88 -0.97 17.33
CA ARG A 217 9.61 0.23 16.92
C ARG A 217 8.94 1.00 15.79
N THR A 218 8.11 0.34 14.98
CA THR A 218 7.32 0.97 13.92
C THR A 218 6.43 2.10 14.46
N ALA A 219 5.94 1.99 15.70
CA ALA A 219 5.13 3.04 16.32
C ALA A 219 5.88 4.40 16.42
N LEU A 220 7.23 4.36 16.51
CA LEU A 220 8.06 5.57 16.59
C LEU A 220 8.26 6.24 15.22
N GLU A 221 7.90 5.56 14.13
CA GLU A 221 8.03 6.08 12.76
C GLU A 221 6.73 6.72 12.22
N VAL A 222 5.58 6.45 12.84
CA VAL A 222 4.25 6.87 12.34
C VAL A 222 4.19 8.36 12.03
N ALA A 223 4.56 9.21 12.98
CA ALA A 223 4.53 10.66 12.82
C ALA A 223 5.41 11.19 11.69
N ARG A 224 6.49 10.48 11.38
CA ARG A 224 7.48 10.87 10.35
C ARG A 224 7.06 10.46 8.94
N ASN A 225 6.11 9.51 8.83
CA ASN A 225 5.59 9.08 7.54
C ASN A 225 4.52 10.08 7.06
N ARG A 226 4.92 11.03 6.25
CA ARG A 226 4.06 12.11 5.76
C ARG A 226 4.06 12.20 4.23
N PRO A 227 3.41 11.28 3.51
CA PRO A 227 3.27 11.32 2.05
C PRO A 227 2.71 12.64 1.51
N ILE A 228 1.82 13.29 2.25
CA ILE A 228 1.23 14.58 1.90
C ILE A 228 2.27 15.66 1.53
N THR A 229 3.46 15.60 2.13
CA THR A 229 4.53 16.56 1.84
C THR A 229 5.17 16.39 0.45
N PHE A 230 4.85 15.31 -0.25
CA PHE A 230 5.29 15.03 -1.62
C PHE A 230 4.18 15.22 -2.65
N ALA A 231 2.94 15.48 -2.23
CA ALA A 231 1.77 15.48 -3.11
C ALA A 231 1.93 16.46 -4.28
N ASN A 232 2.43 17.68 -4.04
CA ASN A 232 2.67 18.68 -5.09
C ASN A 232 3.76 18.31 -6.09
N GLN A 233 4.47 17.19 -5.89
CA GLN A 233 5.47 16.68 -6.81
C GLN A 233 4.93 15.55 -7.70
N ILE A 234 3.69 15.10 -7.50
CA ILE A 234 3.04 14.08 -8.32
C ILE A 234 2.57 14.75 -9.60
N LEU A 235 3.11 14.31 -10.75
CA LEU A 235 2.80 14.89 -12.07
C LEU A 235 1.94 13.97 -12.93
N CYS A 236 1.95 12.67 -12.68
CA CYS A 236 1.11 11.71 -13.39
C CYS A 236 -0.34 11.75 -12.90
N PRO A 237 -1.29 11.23 -13.69
CA PRO A 237 -2.66 11.00 -13.24
C PRO A 237 -2.73 10.23 -11.92
N LEU A 238 -3.56 10.70 -11.00
CA LEU A 238 -3.73 10.17 -9.65
C LEU A 238 -5.22 9.93 -9.36
N LEU A 239 -5.59 8.69 -9.07
CA LEU A 239 -6.87 8.35 -8.46
C LEU A 239 -6.70 8.22 -6.96
N VAL A 240 -7.46 8.98 -6.19
CA VAL A 240 -7.56 8.87 -4.73
C VAL A 240 -8.96 8.42 -4.37
N GLN A 241 -9.08 7.28 -3.72
CA GLN A 241 -10.35 6.75 -3.22
C GLN A 241 -10.41 6.88 -1.71
N VAL A 242 -11.43 7.54 -1.18
CA VAL A 242 -11.55 7.90 0.24
C VAL A 242 -12.83 7.33 0.83
N GLY A 243 -12.71 6.60 1.94
CA GLY A 243 -13.85 6.27 2.81
C GLY A 243 -14.16 7.45 3.72
N SER A 244 -15.32 8.07 3.58
CA SER A 244 -15.66 9.24 4.41
C SER A 244 -15.84 8.90 5.89
N ASN A 245 -16.08 7.63 6.20
CA ASN A 245 -16.21 7.10 7.56
C ASN A 245 -14.95 6.36 8.05
N ASP A 246 -13.83 6.45 7.32
CA ASP A 246 -12.59 5.73 7.63
C ASP A 246 -12.03 6.12 9.00
N GLN A 247 -12.00 5.14 9.90
CA GLN A 247 -11.52 5.30 11.28
C GLN A 247 -10.01 5.01 11.42
N VAL A 248 -9.37 4.44 10.40
CA VAL A 248 -7.95 4.05 10.41
C VAL A 248 -7.08 5.09 9.71
N ALA A 249 -7.38 5.39 8.44
CA ALA A 249 -6.67 6.38 7.64
C ALA A 249 -7.48 7.68 7.56
N PRO A 250 -6.96 8.81 8.11
CA PRO A 250 -7.72 10.07 8.20
C PRO A 250 -8.19 10.58 6.83
N PRO A 251 -9.52 10.66 6.57
CA PRO A 251 -10.05 11.06 5.26
C PRO A 251 -9.61 12.48 4.84
N ASP A 252 -9.57 13.42 5.80
CA ASP A 252 -9.19 14.81 5.52
C ASP A 252 -7.75 14.94 5.04
N ALA A 253 -6.85 14.11 5.56
CA ALA A 253 -5.47 14.09 5.09
C ALA A 253 -5.36 13.56 3.65
N ALA A 254 -6.19 12.58 3.29
CA ALA A 254 -6.27 12.05 1.93
C ALA A 254 -6.83 13.09 0.94
N ARG A 255 -7.94 13.78 1.30
CA ARG A 255 -8.50 14.89 0.52
C ARG A 255 -7.46 15.99 0.28
N LYS A 256 -6.83 16.44 1.35
CA LYS A 256 -5.79 17.47 1.26
C LYS A 256 -4.61 17.05 0.38
N SER A 257 -4.26 15.77 0.39
CA SER A 257 -3.20 15.25 -0.48
C SER A 257 -3.63 15.26 -1.95
N ALA A 258 -4.89 14.97 -2.24
CA ALA A 258 -5.47 15.07 -3.58
C ALA A 258 -5.45 16.53 -4.07
N ASP A 259 -5.89 17.47 -3.24
CA ASP A 259 -5.91 18.92 -3.55
C ASP A 259 -4.52 19.49 -3.83
N LEU A 260 -3.48 18.95 -3.19
CA LEU A 260 -2.10 19.42 -3.34
C LEU A 260 -1.39 18.82 -4.56
N ALA A 261 -1.89 17.74 -5.15
CA ALA A 261 -1.23 17.09 -6.27
C ALA A 261 -1.26 17.98 -7.54
N SER A 262 -0.13 18.01 -8.26
CA SER A 262 0.01 18.89 -9.45
C SER A 262 -0.43 18.23 -10.76
N GLY A 263 -0.58 16.90 -10.76
CA GLY A 263 -1.10 16.14 -11.91
C GLY A 263 -2.61 16.19 -12.00
N GLN A 264 -3.16 15.48 -12.99
CA GLN A 264 -4.61 15.28 -13.07
C GLN A 264 -5.08 14.39 -11.92
N VAL A 265 -6.00 14.86 -11.09
CA VAL A 265 -6.52 14.12 -9.93
C VAL A 265 -7.97 13.75 -10.15
N GLU A 266 -8.30 12.49 -9.87
CA GLU A 266 -9.66 11.99 -9.71
C GLU A 266 -9.84 11.59 -8.24
N LEU A 267 -10.62 12.36 -7.47
CA LEU A 267 -10.94 12.09 -6.08
C LEU A 267 -12.35 11.50 -6.01
N LEU A 268 -12.45 10.26 -5.50
CA LEU A 268 -13.73 9.57 -5.33
C LEU A 268 -13.96 9.27 -3.85
N GLU A 269 -15.12 9.62 -3.34
CA GLU A 269 -15.51 9.42 -1.96
C GLU A 269 -16.68 8.43 -1.82
N TYR A 270 -16.60 7.60 -0.78
CA TYR A 270 -17.59 6.56 -0.50
C TYR A 270 -17.98 6.62 0.99
N PRO A 271 -19.27 6.43 1.33
CA PRO A 271 -19.74 6.50 2.72
C PRO A 271 -19.44 5.20 3.49
N ILE A 272 -18.18 4.75 3.48
CA ILE A 272 -17.73 3.48 4.04
C ILE A 272 -16.54 3.67 4.98
N ASP A 273 -16.29 2.66 5.84
CA ASP A 273 -15.12 2.59 6.70
C ASP A 273 -13.96 1.85 5.99
N HIS A 274 -12.80 1.82 6.63
CA HIS A 274 -11.51 1.37 6.10
C HIS A 274 -11.54 -0.03 5.49
N PHE A 275 -12.19 -0.99 6.13
CA PHE A 275 -12.17 -2.39 5.69
C PHE A 275 -13.30 -2.75 4.72
N ASP A 276 -14.28 -1.87 4.52
CA ASP A 276 -15.36 -2.07 3.53
C ASP A 276 -14.84 -2.00 2.08
N PHE A 277 -13.64 -1.46 1.88
CA PHE A 277 -12.95 -1.42 0.58
C PHE A 277 -12.60 -2.80 0.03
N TYR A 278 -12.52 -3.82 0.87
CA TYR A 278 -11.92 -5.11 0.50
C TYR A 278 -12.93 -6.22 0.25
N SER A 279 -14.23 -5.97 0.38
CA SER A 279 -15.26 -6.98 0.19
C SER A 279 -16.62 -6.40 -0.16
N GLY A 280 -17.50 -7.26 -0.73
CA GLY A 280 -18.88 -6.93 -1.03
C GLY A 280 -19.08 -5.96 -2.19
N SER A 281 -20.28 -5.39 -2.29
CA SER A 281 -20.67 -4.51 -3.40
C SER A 281 -19.84 -3.22 -3.51
N TRP A 282 -19.30 -2.75 -2.41
CA TRP A 282 -18.40 -1.59 -2.44
C TRP A 282 -17.09 -1.92 -3.13
N GLN A 283 -16.49 -3.08 -2.85
CA GLN A 283 -15.27 -3.52 -3.55
C GLN A 283 -15.47 -3.57 -5.06
N GLU A 284 -16.59 -4.13 -5.52
CA GLU A 284 -16.91 -4.18 -6.96
C GLU A 284 -17.01 -2.79 -7.58
N LYS A 285 -17.69 -1.86 -6.89
CA LYS A 285 -17.81 -0.46 -7.35
C LYS A 285 -16.44 0.21 -7.43
N LEU A 286 -15.65 0.13 -6.36
CA LEU A 286 -14.32 0.71 -6.26
C LEU A 286 -13.39 0.19 -7.34
N LEU A 287 -13.42 -1.12 -7.59
CA LEU A 287 -12.62 -1.80 -8.60
C LEU A 287 -13.02 -1.35 -10.02
N ASN A 288 -14.31 -1.19 -10.30
CA ASN A 288 -14.76 -0.67 -11.59
C ASN A 288 -14.29 0.78 -11.82
N ASP A 289 -14.34 1.62 -10.78
CA ASP A 289 -13.82 2.98 -10.85
C ASP A 289 -12.29 2.98 -11.12
N GLN A 290 -11.54 2.08 -10.49
CA GLN A 290 -10.10 1.90 -10.73
C GLN A 290 -9.80 1.43 -12.16
N ILE A 291 -10.55 0.44 -12.66
CA ILE A 291 -10.39 -0.06 -14.04
C ILE A 291 -10.65 1.08 -15.04
N ASN A 292 -11.75 1.82 -14.88
CA ASN A 292 -12.09 2.94 -15.74
C ASN A 292 -10.98 4.02 -15.75
N PHE A 293 -10.40 4.34 -14.60
CA PHE A 293 -9.28 5.27 -14.49
C PHE A 293 -8.02 4.74 -15.20
N LEU A 294 -7.67 3.49 -14.98
CA LEU A 294 -6.50 2.85 -15.59
C LEU A 294 -6.65 2.71 -17.12
N GLU A 295 -7.86 2.43 -17.61
CA GLU A 295 -8.17 2.42 -19.05
C GLU A 295 -7.91 3.77 -19.70
N LYS A 296 -8.38 4.86 -19.08
CA LYS A 296 -8.16 6.23 -19.59
C LYS A 296 -6.67 6.61 -19.62
N THR A 297 -5.89 6.12 -18.66
CA THR A 297 -4.52 6.58 -18.44
C THR A 297 -3.46 5.70 -19.09
N LEU A 298 -3.72 4.38 -19.24
CA LEU A 298 -2.75 3.41 -19.76
C LEU A 298 -3.06 2.92 -21.18
N THR A 299 -4.16 3.37 -21.81
CA THR A 299 -4.42 3.06 -23.22
C THR A 299 -3.31 3.63 -24.10
N PRO A 300 -2.79 2.88 -25.09
CA PRO A 300 -1.81 3.40 -26.03
C PRO A 300 -2.39 4.65 -26.72
N LYS A 301 -1.66 5.77 -26.66
CA LYS A 301 -2.03 6.91 -27.50
C LYS A 301 -1.89 6.45 -28.96
N GLN A 302 -2.97 6.58 -29.73
CA GLN A 302 -2.91 6.38 -31.16
C GLN A 302 -1.85 7.37 -31.72
N ALA A 303 -0.85 6.81 -32.43
CA ALA A 303 0.22 7.59 -33.07
C ALA A 303 -0.33 8.41 -34.23
#